data_f2c983e61337117edfde9c99569a378a
#
_entry.id   f2c983e61337117edfde9c99569a378a
#
_cell.length_a   1.000
_cell.length_b   1.000
_cell.length_c   1.000
_cell.angle_alpha   90.00
_cell.angle_beta   90.00
_cell.angle_gamma   90.00
#
_symmetry.space_group_name_H-M   'P 1'
#
loop_
_entity.id
_entity.type
_entity.pdbx_description
1 polymer ?
#
loop_
_entity_poly.entity_id
_entity_poly.type
_entity_poly.pdbx_seq_one_letter_code
_entity_poly.pdbx_strand_id
1 'polypeptide(L)'
;KLCKTYEEARDLCDEAQNDERIAIIGGGYIGVELAEGYNKSDHEVILFHKKETLLDRHIEPEIADKITNLLEDKGIQVKTGTIVKSFEDGANDTLIVKTADEAFEVDMAVICTGLLPQADLLQGKVDQLTNGAIVVNDYMETSNPDIFAAGDAASVKHNGLQTDVYMPLASQAVRQGALAGINVLDKRLRSIGTQSTTGMLIFGRTLACSGVTLAMALDAGINATKVAYKGSYRPDFMPNAHKVEIELVYDRNSRKVLGVQLWSKHDVSQAADTISALMHYHGTIDELSFVDMLFSPNFDQPFNYLNLVGQLAVKQENGYLRT
;
A
#
# COMPACT_ATOMS: atom_id res chain seq x y z
N LYS A 1 -2.07 23.09 -0.40
CA LYS A 1 -0.66 22.69 -0.25
C LYS A 1 -0.41 21.31 -0.83
N LEU A 2 0.85 20.94 -1.06
CA LEU A 2 1.31 19.59 -1.46
C LEU A 2 2.31 19.08 -0.42
N CYS A 3 2.54 17.75 -0.39
CA CYS A 3 3.58 17.10 0.40
C CYS A 3 4.31 16.07 -0.47
N LYS A 4 5.28 16.54 -1.25
CA LYS A 4 6.05 15.72 -2.21
C LYS A 4 7.56 15.86 -2.04
N THR A 5 8.02 16.94 -1.40
CA THR A 5 9.43 17.20 -1.13
C THR A 5 9.66 17.44 0.35
N TYR A 6 10.93 17.38 0.77
CA TYR A 6 11.31 17.70 2.15
C TYR A 6 11.00 19.16 2.50
N GLU A 7 11.22 20.08 1.56
CA GLU A 7 10.93 21.50 1.72
C GLU A 7 9.42 21.73 1.94
N GLU A 8 8.58 21.13 1.10
CA GLU A 8 7.12 21.20 1.27
C GLU A 8 6.67 20.62 2.61
N ALA A 9 7.25 19.50 3.05
CA ALA A 9 6.92 18.90 4.35
C ALA A 9 7.32 19.82 5.52
N ARG A 10 8.49 20.47 5.45
CA ARG A 10 8.90 21.44 6.45
C ARG A 10 7.98 22.65 6.48
N ASP A 11 7.65 23.21 5.30
CA ASP A 11 6.76 24.37 5.17
C ASP A 11 5.36 24.05 5.72
N LEU A 12 4.85 22.81 5.51
CA LEU A 12 3.61 22.34 6.10
C LEU A 12 3.66 22.31 7.64
N CYS A 13 4.78 21.85 8.22
CA CYS A 13 4.95 21.84 9.67
C CYS A 13 5.04 23.27 10.25
N ASP A 14 5.73 24.19 9.56
CA ASP A 14 5.90 25.58 10.01
C ASP A 14 4.58 26.37 9.92
N GLU A 15 3.81 26.21 8.85
CA GLU A 15 2.52 26.86 8.66
C GLU A 15 1.45 26.32 9.62
N ALA A 16 1.41 25.01 9.84
CA ALA A 16 0.43 24.39 10.73
C ALA A 16 0.52 24.84 12.21
N GLN A 17 1.61 25.51 12.62
CA GLN A 17 1.75 25.98 14.01
C GLN A 17 0.64 26.92 14.46
N ASN A 18 -0.04 27.59 13.53
CA ASN A 18 -1.11 28.53 13.81
C ASN A 18 -2.50 28.04 13.33
N ASP A 19 -2.55 26.87 12.70
CA ASP A 19 -3.77 26.32 12.13
C ASP A 19 -4.45 25.39 13.15
N GLU A 20 -5.75 25.50 13.30
CA GLU A 20 -6.52 24.64 14.21
C GLU A 20 -7.13 23.46 13.45
N ARG A 21 -7.62 23.70 12.22
CA ARG A 21 -8.37 22.73 11.43
C ARG A 21 -7.73 22.48 10.07
N ILE A 22 -7.39 21.24 9.78
CA ILE A 22 -6.65 20.85 8.58
C ILE A 22 -7.48 19.85 7.77
N ALA A 23 -7.70 20.16 6.49
CA ALA A 23 -8.30 19.25 5.51
C ALA A 23 -7.23 18.48 4.76
N ILE A 24 -7.35 17.16 4.67
CA ILE A 24 -6.49 16.29 3.86
C ILE A 24 -7.33 15.68 2.75
N ILE A 25 -6.92 15.88 1.50
CA ILE A 25 -7.65 15.43 0.32
C ILE A 25 -6.93 14.25 -0.31
N GLY A 26 -7.44 13.05 -0.07
CA GLY A 26 -6.88 11.79 -0.56
C GLY A 26 -6.49 10.84 0.56
N GLY A 27 -7.22 9.74 0.73
CA GLY A 27 -7.02 8.70 1.76
C GLY A 27 -6.11 7.55 1.29
N GLY A 28 -5.04 7.86 0.56
CA GLY A 28 -3.92 6.95 0.30
C GLY A 28 -2.89 6.98 1.44
N TYR A 29 -1.73 6.31 1.26
CA TYR A 29 -0.66 6.25 2.28
C TYR A 29 -0.29 7.63 2.84
N ILE A 30 0.08 8.58 1.97
CA ILE A 30 0.50 9.93 2.38
C ILE A 30 -0.61 10.64 3.16
N GLY A 31 -1.86 10.58 2.69
CA GLY A 31 -2.96 11.27 3.37
C GLY A 31 -3.29 10.68 4.74
N VAL A 32 -3.23 9.37 4.90
CA VAL A 32 -3.46 8.69 6.19
C VAL A 32 -2.33 9.02 7.18
N GLU A 33 -1.06 9.00 6.73
CA GLU A 33 0.10 9.34 7.57
C GLU A 33 0.07 10.82 8.00
N LEU A 34 -0.29 11.74 7.10
CA LEU A 34 -0.46 13.16 7.44
C LEU A 34 -1.62 13.37 8.42
N ALA A 35 -2.73 12.64 8.24
CA ALA A 35 -3.86 12.72 9.16
C ALA A 35 -3.46 12.30 10.59
N GLU A 36 -2.67 11.23 10.72
CA GLU A 36 -2.10 10.84 12.00
C GLU A 36 -1.16 11.90 12.56
N GLY A 37 -0.24 12.42 11.72
CA GLY A 37 0.76 13.40 12.11
C GLY A 37 0.13 14.67 12.68
N TYR A 38 -0.81 15.26 11.95
CA TYR A 38 -1.52 16.46 12.41
C TYR A 38 -2.39 16.20 13.65
N ASN A 39 -3.12 15.08 13.69
CA ASN A 39 -3.91 14.70 14.86
C ASN A 39 -3.04 14.54 16.12
N LYS A 40 -1.84 13.96 16.00
CA LYS A 40 -0.88 13.85 17.12
C LYS A 40 -0.29 15.19 17.57
N SER A 41 -0.41 16.21 16.75
CA SER A 41 0.02 17.58 17.03
C SER A 41 -1.16 18.48 17.45
N ASP A 42 -2.25 17.85 17.91
CA ASP A 42 -3.45 18.48 18.46
C ASP A 42 -4.29 19.32 17.48
N HIS A 43 -4.17 19.06 16.14
CA HIS A 43 -5.03 19.68 15.13
C HIS A 43 -6.34 18.90 14.94
N GLU A 44 -7.42 19.61 14.63
CA GLU A 44 -8.64 19.02 14.10
C GLU A 44 -8.41 18.60 12.64
N VAL A 45 -8.62 17.33 12.33
CA VAL A 45 -8.33 16.78 10.98
C VAL A 45 -9.60 16.26 10.32
N ILE A 46 -9.80 16.67 9.05
CA ILE A 46 -10.83 16.13 8.17
C ILE A 46 -10.13 15.46 6.98
N LEU A 47 -10.29 14.14 6.85
CA LEU A 47 -9.72 13.35 5.77
C LEU A 47 -10.78 13.01 4.72
N PHE A 48 -10.68 13.58 3.52
CA PHE A 48 -11.56 13.31 2.40
C PHE A 48 -11.01 12.24 1.48
N HIS A 49 -11.84 11.28 1.11
CA HIS A 49 -11.49 10.26 0.12
C HIS A 49 -12.63 9.99 -0.84
N LYS A 50 -12.30 9.96 -2.15
CA LYS A 50 -13.31 9.80 -3.22
C LYS A 50 -13.93 8.41 -3.33
N LYS A 51 -13.26 7.39 -2.78
CA LYS A 51 -13.74 6.00 -2.76
C LYS A 51 -14.36 5.67 -1.42
N GLU A 52 -15.12 4.58 -1.39
CA GLU A 52 -15.84 4.13 -0.19
C GLU A 52 -14.90 3.64 0.93
N THR A 53 -13.68 3.23 0.59
CA THR A 53 -12.68 2.74 1.55
C THR A 53 -11.35 3.46 1.40
N LEU A 54 -10.68 3.74 2.51
CA LEU A 54 -9.30 4.24 2.50
C LEU A 54 -8.36 3.19 1.90
N LEU A 55 -7.25 3.65 1.29
CA LEU A 55 -6.22 2.77 0.72
C LEU A 55 -6.77 1.77 -0.32
N ASP A 56 -7.87 2.08 -0.98
CA ASP A 56 -8.69 1.24 -1.87
C ASP A 56 -7.92 0.43 -2.93
N ARG A 57 -6.71 0.88 -3.29
CA ARG A 57 -5.84 0.20 -4.28
C ARG A 57 -4.84 -0.78 -3.67
N HIS A 58 -4.77 -0.87 -2.36
CA HIS A 58 -3.64 -1.52 -1.69
C HIS A 58 -4.06 -2.60 -0.71
N ILE A 59 -5.27 -2.50 -0.15
CA ILE A 59 -5.73 -3.40 0.91
C ILE A 59 -7.18 -3.84 0.70
N GLU A 60 -7.53 -4.95 1.35
CA GLU A 60 -8.90 -5.43 1.41
C GLU A 60 -9.80 -4.51 2.25
N PRO A 61 -11.10 -4.40 1.91
CA PRO A 61 -12.03 -3.54 2.64
C PRO A 61 -12.04 -3.80 4.15
N GLU A 62 -11.92 -5.05 4.57
CA GLU A 62 -11.96 -5.44 5.99
C GLU A 62 -10.80 -4.86 6.81
N ILE A 63 -9.64 -4.65 6.19
CA ILE A 63 -8.50 -3.97 6.82
C ILE A 63 -8.70 -2.45 6.74
N ALA A 64 -9.21 -1.94 5.60
CA ALA A 64 -9.50 -0.51 5.43
C ALA A 64 -10.49 0.01 6.48
N ASP A 65 -11.55 -0.75 6.77
CA ASP A 65 -12.55 -0.40 7.79
C ASP A 65 -11.91 -0.30 9.18
N LYS A 66 -10.96 -1.17 9.52
CA LYS A 66 -10.23 -1.10 10.80
C LYS A 66 -9.37 0.14 10.92
N ILE A 67 -8.77 0.58 9.81
CA ILE A 67 -7.99 1.81 9.76
C ILE A 67 -8.92 3.01 9.90
N THR A 68 -10.03 3.03 9.17
CA THR A 68 -11.04 4.09 9.25
C THR A 68 -11.54 4.24 10.69
N ASN A 69 -11.99 3.14 11.31
CA ASN A 69 -12.45 3.13 12.69
C ASN A 69 -11.37 3.62 13.67
N LEU A 70 -10.10 3.23 13.47
CA LEU A 70 -9.00 3.69 14.31
C LEU A 70 -8.79 5.21 14.19
N LEU A 71 -8.85 5.77 12.97
CA LEU A 71 -8.73 7.21 12.75
C LEU A 71 -9.89 7.97 13.41
N GLU A 72 -11.12 7.49 13.27
CA GLU A 72 -12.32 8.06 13.89
C GLU A 72 -12.27 7.98 15.42
N ASP A 73 -11.82 6.85 15.99
CA ASP A 73 -11.58 6.68 17.44
C ASP A 73 -10.54 7.67 17.98
N LYS A 74 -9.67 8.20 17.12
CA LYS A 74 -8.71 9.27 17.45
C LYS A 74 -9.25 10.68 17.25
N GLY A 75 -10.50 10.83 16.80
CA GLY A 75 -11.14 12.12 16.57
C GLY A 75 -10.92 12.70 15.18
N ILE A 76 -10.32 11.97 14.25
CA ILE A 76 -10.19 12.38 12.85
C ILE A 76 -11.55 12.19 12.15
N GLN A 77 -12.07 13.23 11.51
CA GLN A 77 -13.28 13.11 10.70
C GLN A 77 -12.95 12.48 9.35
N VAL A 78 -13.38 11.24 9.12
CA VAL A 78 -13.14 10.53 7.84
C VAL A 78 -14.38 10.66 6.95
N LYS A 79 -14.20 11.21 5.75
CA LYS A 79 -15.23 11.43 4.72
C LYS A 79 -14.90 10.59 3.49
N THR A 80 -15.23 9.30 3.52
CA THR A 80 -15.13 8.40 2.35
C THR A 80 -16.29 8.63 1.37
N GLY A 81 -16.21 8.14 0.14
CA GLY A 81 -17.20 8.38 -0.90
C GLY A 81 -17.34 9.86 -1.30
N THR A 82 -16.46 10.74 -0.80
CA THR A 82 -16.60 12.19 -0.86
C THR A 82 -15.57 12.82 -1.80
N ILE A 83 -16.05 13.52 -2.81
CA ILE A 83 -15.20 14.23 -3.79
C ILE A 83 -15.18 15.72 -3.45
N VAL A 84 -14.00 16.23 -3.12
CA VAL A 84 -13.78 17.69 -3.04
C VAL A 84 -13.85 18.28 -4.45
N LYS A 85 -14.68 19.30 -4.65
CA LYS A 85 -14.95 19.93 -5.94
C LYS A 85 -14.17 21.20 -6.15
N SER A 86 -14.09 22.05 -5.12
CA SER A 86 -13.39 23.34 -5.19
C SER A 86 -12.93 23.80 -3.81
N PHE A 87 -12.04 24.76 -3.85
CA PHE A 87 -11.60 25.56 -2.70
C PHE A 87 -12.00 27.01 -2.95
N GLU A 88 -12.49 27.69 -1.93
CA GLU A 88 -12.82 29.11 -1.96
C GLU A 88 -12.21 29.81 -0.76
N ASP A 89 -11.93 31.10 -0.89
CA ASP A 89 -11.47 31.89 0.24
C ASP A 89 -12.58 32.06 1.26
N GLY A 90 -12.28 31.78 2.51
CA GLY A 90 -13.14 31.99 3.66
C GLY A 90 -12.92 33.37 4.30
N ALA A 91 -13.48 33.59 5.49
CA ALA A 91 -13.23 34.78 6.27
C ALA A 91 -11.94 34.58 7.10
N ASN A 92 -11.20 35.68 7.40
CA ASN A 92 -10.02 35.66 8.28
C ASN A 92 -8.93 34.66 7.86
N ASP A 93 -8.58 34.65 6.59
CA ASP A 93 -7.55 33.76 5.99
C ASP A 93 -7.88 32.25 6.06
N THR A 94 -9.14 31.86 6.28
CA THR A 94 -9.57 30.46 6.20
C THR A 94 -9.84 30.03 4.76
N LEU A 95 -9.98 28.71 4.55
CA LEU A 95 -10.39 28.08 3.29
C LEU A 95 -11.74 27.38 3.46
N ILE A 96 -12.58 27.46 2.44
CA ILE A 96 -13.81 26.67 2.36
C ILE A 96 -13.60 25.52 1.37
N VAL A 97 -13.56 24.29 1.90
CA VAL A 97 -13.50 23.06 1.11
C VAL A 97 -14.91 22.66 0.72
N LYS A 98 -15.23 22.64 -0.56
CA LYS A 98 -16.57 22.29 -1.07
C LYS A 98 -16.62 20.89 -1.63
N THR A 99 -17.64 20.16 -1.23
CA THR A 99 -18.05 18.88 -1.82
C THR A 99 -19.32 19.08 -2.69
N ALA A 100 -20.00 18.01 -3.06
CA ALA A 100 -21.29 18.12 -3.76
C ALA A 100 -22.38 18.65 -2.83
N ASP A 101 -22.35 18.26 -1.53
CA ASP A 101 -23.47 18.43 -0.61
C ASP A 101 -23.13 19.31 0.59
N GLU A 102 -21.85 19.47 0.94
CA GLU A 102 -21.40 20.15 2.16
C GLU A 102 -20.23 21.11 1.86
N ALA A 103 -20.03 22.06 2.77
CA ALA A 103 -18.88 22.97 2.79
C ALA A 103 -18.21 22.93 4.17
N PHE A 104 -16.89 22.91 4.22
CA PHE A 104 -16.09 22.80 5.43
C PHE A 104 -15.12 23.97 5.48
N GLU A 105 -15.19 24.76 6.54
CA GLU A 105 -14.22 25.82 6.80
C GLU A 105 -13.02 25.24 7.52
N VAL A 106 -11.82 25.47 6.96
CA VAL A 106 -10.53 24.98 7.48
C VAL A 106 -9.46 26.06 7.35
N ASP A 107 -8.39 25.93 8.10
CA ASP A 107 -7.26 26.88 8.04
C ASP A 107 -6.28 26.47 6.93
N MET A 108 -6.08 25.15 6.73
CA MET A 108 -5.21 24.62 5.69
C MET A 108 -5.82 23.41 4.98
N ALA A 109 -5.49 23.24 3.70
CA ALA A 109 -5.82 22.05 2.93
C ALA A 109 -4.56 21.45 2.27
N VAL A 110 -4.34 20.13 2.47
CA VAL A 110 -3.24 19.38 1.88
C VAL A 110 -3.76 18.38 0.87
N ILE A 111 -3.24 18.44 -0.37
CA ILE A 111 -3.70 17.60 -1.49
C ILE A 111 -2.77 16.39 -1.63
N CYS A 112 -3.32 15.18 -1.38
CA CYS A 112 -2.64 13.89 -1.41
C CYS A 112 -3.30 12.91 -2.40
N THR A 113 -3.74 13.40 -3.58
CA THR A 113 -4.56 12.65 -4.55
C THR A 113 -3.75 11.73 -5.47
N GLY A 114 -2.46 11.54 -5.20
CA GLY A 114 -1.56 10.65 -5.95
C GLY A 114 -0.51 11.40 -6.77
N LEU A 115 0.24 10.61 -7.55
CA LEU A 115 1.38 11.05 -8.35
C LEU A 115 1.13 10.77 -9.83
N LEU A 116 1.66 11.63 -10.70
CA LEU A 116 1.73 11.43 -12.14
C LEU A 116 3.20 11.39 -12.57
N PRO A 117 3.57 10.51 -13.51
CA PRO A 117 4.94 10.45 -14.00
C PRO A 117 5.30 11.73 -14.79
N GLN A 118 6.47 12.30 -14.51
CA GLN A 118 7.04 13.43 -15.25
C GLN A 118 7.83 12.90 -16.44
N ALA A 119 7.13 12.50 -17.49
CA ALA A 119 7.73 11.82 -18.67
C ALA A 119 7.49 12.55 -20.00
N ASP A 120 7.08 13.81 -19.97
CA ASP A 120 6.74 14.63 -21.15
C ASP A 120 7.93 14.78 -22.11
N LEU A 121 9.17 14.80 -21.58
CA LEU A 121 10.39 14.88 -22.40
C LEU A 121 10.47 13.79 -23.47
N LEU A 122 9.92 12.60 -23.19
CA LEU A 122 9.95 11.43 -24.08
C LEU A 122 8.60 11.14 -24.74
N GLN A 123 7.62 12.04 -24.62
CA GLN A 123 6.30 11.84 -25.22
C GLN A 123 6.39 11.60 -26.74
N GLY A 124 5.81 10.50 -27.21
CA GLY A 124 5.83 10.09 -28.62
C GLY A 124 7.19 9.62 -29.15
N LYS A 125 8.20 9.44 -28.28
CA LYS A 125 9.53 8.94 -28.64
C LYS A 125 9.80 7.54 -28.13
N VAL A 126 9.08 7.12 -27.11
CA VAL A 126 9.15 5.80 -26.47
C VAL A 126 7.74 5.34 -26.09
N ASP A 127 7.56 4.04 -25.86
CA ASP A 127 6.29 3.49 -25.40
C ASP A 127 6.00 3.95 -23.98
N GLN A 128 4.73 4.30 -23.73
CA GLN A 128 4.25 4.78 -22.43
C GLN A 128 2.94 4.08 -22.07
N LEU A 129 2.72 3.89 -20.78
CA LEU A 129 1.42 3.49 -20.24
C LEU A 129 0.39 4.62 -20.43
N THR A 130 -0.89 4.32 -20.26
CA THR A 130 -1.98 5.30 -20.41
C THR A 130 -1.87 6.52 -19.50
N ASN A 131 -1.16 6.40 -18.38
CA ASN A 131 -0.89 7.50 -17.45
C ASN A 131 0.41 8.26 -17.75
N GLY A 132 1.11 7.91 -18.84
CA GLY A 132 2.36 8.53 -19.25
C GLY A 132 3.64 7.89 -18.72
N ALA A 133 3.59 6.87 -17.84
CA ALA A 133 4.79 6.19 -17.36
C ALA A 133 5.52 5.47 -18.51
N ILE A 134 6.84 5.64 -18.57
CA ILE A 134 7.68 5.06 -19.62
C ILE A 134 7.75 3.55 -19.46
N VAL A 135 7.40 2.80 -20.51
CA VAL A 135 7.52 1.34 -20.50
C VAL A 135 8.99 0.96 -20.64
N VAL A 136 9.47 0.10 -19.73
CA VAL A 136 10.83 -0.45 -19.75
C VAL A 136 10.82 -1.97 -19.72
N ASN A 137 11.82 -2.57 -20.35
CA ASN A 137 12.04 -4.01 -20.26
C ASN A 137 12.78 -4.40 -18.96
N ASP A 138 13.10 -5.70 -18.82
CA ASP A 138 13.79 -6.22 -17.63
C ASP A 138 15.20 -5.64 -17.42
N TYR A 139 15.77 -4.93 -18.38
CA TYR A 139 17.09 -4.29 -18.30
C TYR A 139 17.01 -2.77 -18.14
N MET A 140 15.82 -2.23 -17.93
CA MET A 140 15.51 -0.78 -17.83
C MET A 140 15.65 -0.02 -19.16
N GLU A 141 15.72 -0.72 -20.29
CA GLU A 141 15.67 -0.12 -21.63
C GLU A 141 14.23 0.24 -21.99
N THR A 142 14.03 1.36 -22.63
CA THR A 142 12.76 1.74 -23.26
C THR A 142 12.59 1.08 -24.63
N SER A 143 11.52 1.39 -25.37
CA SER A 143 11.37 0.95 -26.76
C SER A 143 12.42 1.56 -27.70
N ASN A 144 13.14 2.60 -27.28
CA ASN A 144 14.36 3.09 -27.94
C ASN A 144 15.58 2.54 -27.18
N PRO A 145 16.45 1.70 -27.82
CA PRO A 145 17.55 1.03 -27.12
C PRO A 145 18.63 1.98 -26.58
N ASP A 146 18.67 3.21 -27.04
CA ASP A 146 19.61 4.24 -26.56
C ASP A 146 19.11 5.00 -25.34
N ILE A 147 17.87 4.69 -24.87
CA ILE A 147 17.23 5.38 -23.77
C ILE A 147 16.85 4.40 -22.66
N PHE A 148 17.29 4.70 -21.45
CA PHE A 148 16.92 3.98 -20.23
C PHE A 148 16.01 4.86 -19.39
N ALA A 149 15.07 4.23 -18.65
CA ALA A 149 14.23 4.91 -17.69
C ALA A 149 14.13 4.12 -16.38
N ALA A 150 14.01 4.84 -15.26
CA ALA A 150 13.96 4.25 -13.94
C ALA A 150 13.20 5.17 -12.96
N GLY A 151 12.73 4.62 -11.84
CA GLY A 151 12.04 5.33 -10.77
C GLY A 151 10.62 5.72 -11.14
N ASP A 152 10.12 6.80 -10.55
CA ASP A 152 8.72 7.24 -10.66
C ASP A 152 8.32 7.71 -12.07
N ALA A 153 9.24 7.77 -13.02
CA ALA A 153 8.95 8.01 -14.43
C ALA A 153 8.69 6.71 -15.22
N ALA A 154 9.08 5.54 -14.69
CA ALA A 154 9.07 4.26 -15.39
C ALA A 154 8.00 3.29 -14.87
N SER A 155 7.61 2.35 -15.74
CA SER A 155 6.80 1.20 -15.36
C SER A 155 7.62 0.13 -14.64
N VAL A 156 6.93 -0.80 -13.99
CA VAL A 156 7.52 -2.02 -13.43
C VAL A 156 6.60 -3.21 -13.68
N LYS A 157 7.16 -4.37 -13.97
CA LYS A 157 6.37 -5.60 -14.11
C LYS A 157 5.87 -6.06 -12.75
N HIS A 158 4.53 -6.16 -12.61
CA HIS A 158 3.90 -6.70 -11.40
C HIS A 158 3.80 -8.23 -11.51
N ASN A 159 4.48 -8.95 -10.61
CA ASN A 159 4.61 -10.40 -10.72
C ASN A 159 3.27 -11.15 -10.52
N GLY A 160 2.40 -10.66 -9.64
CA GLY A 160 1.08 -11.25 -9.44
C GLY A 160 0.12 -11.06 -10.62
N LEU A 161 0.18 -9.89 -11.29
CA LEU A 161 -0.69 -9.56 -12.42
C LEU A 161 -0.08 -9.91 -13.79
N GLN A 162 1.23 -10.20 -13.85
CA GLN A 162 2.00 -10.45 -15.08
C GLN A 162 1.90 -9.31 -16.12
N THR A 163 1.72 -8.08 -15.68
CA THR A 163 1.59 -6.88 -16.52
C THR A 163 2.46 -5.75 -15.99
N ASP A 164 2.77 -4.79 -16.86
CA ASP A 164 3.44 -3.57 -16.47
C ASP A 164 2.47 -2.63 -15.77
N VAL A 165 2.91 -2.09 -14.64
CA VAL A 165 2.13 -1.15 -13.81
C VAL A 165 2.95 0.10 -13.49
N TYR A 166 2.25 1.17 -13.16
CA TYR A 166 2.86 2.35 -12.57
C TYR A 166 2.84 2.24 -11.05
N MET A 167 4.03 2.27 -10.45
CA MET A 167 4.18 2.08 -9.01
C MET A 167 5.27 3.01 -8.46
N PRO A 168 4.92 4.25 -8.13
CA PRO A 168 5.85 5.25 -7.63
C PRO A 168 6.20 4.97 -6.16
N LEU A 169 7.18 4.09 -5.95
CA LEU A 169 7.72 3.71 -4.64
C LEU A 169 9.23 3.93 -4.62
N ALA A 170 9.73 4.57 -3.57
CA ALA A 170 11.16 4.83 -3.38
C ALA A 170 12.01 3.55 -3.49
N SER A 171 11.52 2.43 -2.95
CA SER A 171 12.19 1.12 -3.05
C SER A 171 12.30 0.62 -4.49
N GLN A 172 11.32 0.91 -5.35
CA GLN A 172 11.39 0.59 -6.77
C GLN A 172 12.34 1.53 -7.50
N ALA A 173 12.28 2.83 -7.22
CA ALA A 173 13.17 3.83 -7.81
C ALA A 173 14.64 3.48 -7.59
N VAL A 174 15.02 3.11 -6.37
CA VAL A 174 16.40 2.70 -6.03
C VAL A 174 16.81 1.42 -6.78
N ARG A 175 15.94 0.40 -6.82
CA ARG A 175 16.24 -0.86 -7.54
C ARG A 175 16.36 -0.66 -9.04
N GLN A 176 15.44 0.08 -9.65
CA GLN A 176 15.45 0.37 -11.09
C GLN A 176 16.66 1.25 -11.45
N GLY A 177 17.00 2.25 -10.64
CA GLY A 177 18.17 3.09 -10.84
C GLY A 177 19.48 2.29 -10.80
N ALA A 178 19.60 1.35 -9.85
CA ALA A 178 20.75 0.44 -9.77
C ALA A 178 20.82 -0.48 -11.01
N LEU A 179 19.67 -1.05 -11.45
CA LEU A 179 19.61 -1.89 -12.65
C LEU A 179 19.97 -1.11 -13.92
N ALA A 180 19.44 0.11 -14.08
CA ALA A 180 19.78 0.97 -15.22
C ALA A 180 21.28 1.26 -15.25
N GLY A 181 21.88 1.63 -14.11
CA GLY A 181 23.32 1.89 -14.01
C GLY A 181 24.20 0.66 -14.32
N ILE A 182 23.75 -0.55 -13.95
CA ILE A 182 24.47 -1.79 -14.27
C ILE A 182 24.34 -2.13 -15.76
N ASN A 183 23.19 -1.87 -16.37
CA ASN A 183 22.85 -2.36 -17.71
C ASN A 183 23.16 -1.37 -18.83
N VAL A 184 23.45 -0.10 -18.53
CA VAL A 184 23.67 0.96 -19.53
C VAL A 184 24.85 0.68 -20.48
N LEU A 185 25.85 -0.08 -20.04
CA LEU A 185 27.00 -0.46 -20.87
C LEU A 185 26.88 -1.86 -21.44
N ASP A 186 26.23 -2.75 -20.74
CA ASP A 186 26.08 -4.17 -21.10
C ASP A 186 24.95 -4.81 -20.28
N LYS A 187 24.11 -5.63 -20.93
CA LYS A 187 22.96 -6.31 -20.28
C LYS A 187 23.45 -7.41 -19.32
N ARG A 188 23.58 -7.09 -18.05
CA ARG A 188 24.15 -7.98 -17.03
C ARG A 188 23.15 -8.51 -16.02
N LEU A 189 22.17 -7.69 -15.63
CA LEU A 189 21.26 -8.04 -14.55
C LEU A 189 19.81 -7.71 -14.92
N ARG A 190 18.97 -8.75 -14.90
CA ARG A 190 17.54 -8.60 -15.17
C ARG A 190 16.77 -8.13 -13.93
N SER A 191 15.77 -7.29 -14.14
CA SER A 191 14.73 -7.03 -13.15
C SER A 191 13.96 -8.30 -12.85
N ILE A 192 13.64 -8.51 -11.60
CA ILE A 192 12.79 -9.61 -11.13
C ILE A 192 11.33 -9.18 -10.94
N GLY A 193 10.98 -7.95 -11.37
CA GLY A 193 9.67 -7.36 -11.18
C GLY A 193 9.41 -6.93 -9.73
N THR A 194 8.14 -6.76 -9.39
CA THR A 194 7.71 -6.34 -8.05
C THR A 194 6.54 -7.16 -7.54
N GLN A 195 6.45 -7.30 -6.21
CA GLN A 195 5.29 -7.80 -5.47
C GLN A 195 4.48 -6.64 -4.84
N SER A 196 4.81 -5.39 -5.12
CA SER A 196 4.15 -4.24 -4.47
C SER A 196 4.23 -4.26 -2.95
N THR A 197 5.35 -4.75 -2.40
CA THR A 197 5.49 -4.85 -0.94
C THR A 197 5.64 -3.46 -0.33
N THR A 198 4.76 -3.14 0.62
CA THR A 198 4.68 -1.83 1.25
C THR A 198 4.11 -1.96 2.67
N GLY A 199 4.24 -0.91 3.46
CA GLY A 199 3.68 -0.88 4.80
C GLY A 199 3.67 0.53 5.37
N MET A 200 2.94 0.69 6.47
CA MET A 200 2.88 1.93 7.23
C MET A 200 2.64 1.65 8.73
N LEU A 201 2.99 2.60 9.55
CA LEU A 201 2.67 2.61 10.97
C LEU A 201 1.58 3.65 11.23
N ILE A 202 0.47 3.23 11.84
CA ILE A 202 -0.69 4.09 12.14
C ILE A 202 -1.05 3.92 13.61
N PHE A 203 -0.91 4.96 14.42
CA PHE A 203 -1.20 4.97 15.86
C PHE A 203 -0.67 3.72 16.59
N GLY A 204 0.59 3.36 16.29
CA GLY A 204 1.27 2.21 16.89
C GLY A 204 0.79 0.85 16.39
N ARG A 205 0.11 0.80 15.24
CA ARG A 205 -0.24 -0.44 14.54
C ARG A 205 0.47 -0.50 13.20
N THR A 206 1.04 -1.63 12.88
CA THR A 206 1.67 -1.91 11.59
C THR A 206 0.62 -2.45 10.61
N LEU A 207 0.49 -1.77 9.47
CA LEU A 207 -0.05 -2.31 8.25
C LEU A 207 1.12 -2.77 7.38
N ALA A 208 1.11 -4.00 6.90
CA ALA A 208 2.10 -4.49 5.94
C ALA A 208 1.40 -5.30 4.85
N CYS A 209 1.76 -5.06 3.60
CA CYS A 209 1.11 -5.64 2.44
C CYS A 209 2.15 -6.15 1.45
N SER A 210 1.81 -7.21 0.73
CA SER A 210 2.57 -7.68 -0.43
C SER A 210 1.62 -8.36 -1.41
N GLY A 211 1.82 -8.17 -2.71
CA GLY A 211 1.00 -8.75 -3.76
C GLY A 211 -0.28 -7.96 -4.06
N VAL A 212 -1.31 -8.66 -4.48
CA VAL A 212 -2.58 -8.09 -4.95
C VAL A 212 -3.71 -8.29 -3.97
N THR A 213 -4.73 -7.44 -4.06
CA THR A 213 -6.03 -7.68 -3.41
C THR A 213 -6.84 -8.71 -4.22
N LEU A 214 -7.89 -9.27 -3.60
CA LEU A 214 -8.82 -10.15 -4.30
C LEU A 214 -9.45 -9.46 -5.51
N ALA A 215 -9.87 -8.20 -5.36
CA ALA A 215 -10.46 -7.43 -6.45
C ALA A 215 -9.48 -7.28 -7.62
N MET A 216 -8.22 -6.93 -7.38
CA MET A 216 -7.20 -6.81 -8.43
C MET A 216 -6.95 -8.15 -9.15
N ALA A 217 -6.94 -9.26 -8.42
CA ALA A 217 -6.76 -10.60 -9.00
C ALA A 217 -7.95 -11.00 -9.88
N LEU A 218 -9.18 -10.75 -9.43
CA LEU A 218 -10.41 -11.01 -10.20
C LEU A 218 -10.51 -10.14 -11.45
N ASP A 219 -10.18 -8.86 -11.34
CA ASP A 219 -10.15 -7.92 -12.50
C ASP A 219 -9.12 -8.36 -13.55
N ALA A 220 -8.02 -8.99 -13.12
CA ALA A 220 -7.04 -9.60 -14.02
C ALA A 220 -7.46 -10.98 -14.59
N GLY A 221 -8.68 -11.44 -14.29
CA GLY A 221 -9.21 -12.72 -14.76
C GLY A 221 -8.65 -13.95 -14.05
N ILE A 222 -8.00 -13.79 -12.90
CA ILE A 222 -7.46 -14.89 -12.10
C ILE A 222 -8.61 -15.49 -11.26
N ASN A 223 -8.72 -16.82 -11.22
CA ASN A 223 -9.68 -17.51 -10.35
C ASN A 223 -9.21 -17.48 -8.90
N ALA A 224 -9.18 -16.27 -8.33
CA ALA A 224 -8.67 -16.01 -6.99
C ALA A 224 -9.75 -16.13 -5.91
N THR A 225 -9.31 -16.36 -4.70
CA THR A 225 -10.09 -16.27 -3.46
C THR A 225 -9.20 -15.77 -2.34
N LYS A 226 -9.80 -15.51 -1.17
CA LYS A 226 -9.04 -15.13 0.02
C LYS A 226 -9.49 -15.91 1.25
N VAL A 227 -8.65 -15.90 2.26
CA VAL A 227 -8.94 -16.41 3.59
C VAL A 227 -8.44 -15.41 4.64
N ALA A 228 -9.23 -15.26 5.69
CA ALA A 228 -8.91 -14.39 6.82
C ALA A 228 -8.39 -15.20 8.02
N TYR A 229 -7.38 -14.69 8.71
CA TYR A 229 -6.87 -15.24 9.96
C TYR A 229 -6.79 -14.15 11.03
N LYS A 230 -7.11 -14.53 12.27
CA LYS A 230 -6.89 -13.68 13.45
C LYS A 230 -6.40 -14.53 14.60
N GLY A 231 -5.21 -14.26 15.08
CA GLY A 231 -4.59 -14.98 16.21
C GLY A 231 -3.46 -14.21 16.84
N SER A 232 -2.95 -14.68 17.96
CA SER A 232 -1.78 -14.06 18.61
C SER A 232 -0.50 -14.42 17.86
N TYR A 233 0.45 -13.46 17.78
CA TYR A 233 1.74 -13.74 17.16
C TYR A 233 2.60 -14.70 18.00
N ARG A 234 2.39 -14.75 19.31
CA ARG A 234 3.05 -15.65 20.27
C ARG A 234 2.05 -16.18 21.30
N PRO A 235 2.42 -17.15 22.16
CA PRO A 235 1.49 -17.75 23.10
C PRO A 235 0.77 -16.71 23.98
N ASP A 236 -0.53 -16.86 24.17
CA ASP A 236 -1.38 -15.89 24.89
C ASP A 236 -0.97 -15.68 26.37
N PHE A 237 -0.25 -16.63 26.97
CA PHE A 237 0.30 -16.49 28.33
C PHE A 237 1.51 -15.55 28.39
N MET A 238 2.12 -15.20 27.27
CA MET A 238 3.24 -14.29 27.20
C MET A 238 2.78 -12.83 27.31
N PRO A 239 3.49 -11.95 28.06
CA PRO A 239 3.15 -10.53 28.11
C PRO A 239 3.11 -9.89 26.71
N ASN A 240 2.13 -9.01 26.45
CA ASN A 240 2.00 -8.30 25.18
C ASN A 240 1.85 -9.23 23.95
N ALA A 241 1.15 -10.34 24.09
CA ALA A 241 0.79 -11.22 22.98
C ALA A 241 -0.27 -10.56 22.10
N HIS A 242 0.17 -9.64 21.21
CA HIS A 242 -0.73 -8.92 20.31
C HIS A 242 -1.34 -9.85 19.25
N LYS A 243 -2.56 -9.54 18.86
CA LYS A 243 -3.23 -10.24 17.74
C LYS A 243 -2.69 -9.75 16.42
N VAL A 244 -2.50 -10.69 15.49
CA VAL A 244 -2.25 -10.43 14.07
C VAL A 244 -3.50 -10.79 13.30
N GLU A 245 -3.91 -9.90 12.42
CA GLU A 245 -5.03 -10.10 11.50
C GLU A 245 -4.46 -10.13 10.09
N ILE A 246 -4.85 -11.13 9.29
CA ILE A 246 -4.28 -11.41 7.97
C ILE A 246 -5.41 -11.68 6.98
N GLU A 247 -5.34 -11.03 5.82
CA GLU A 247 -6.05 -11.41 4.61
C GLU A 247 -5.03 -12.01 3.64
N LEU A 248 -5.21 -13.26 3.25
CA LEU A 248 -4.35 -13.97 2.29
C LEU A 248 -5.13 -14.26 1.01
N VAL A 249 -4.64 -13.76 -0.11
CA VAL A 249 -5.22 -13.96 -1.44
C VAL A 249 -4.40 -15.02 -2.19
N TYR A 250 -5.08 -15.97 -2.86
CA TYR A 250 -4.44 -17.03 -3.63
C TYR A 250 -5.27 -17.43 -4.85
N ASP A 251 -4.61 -18.02 -5.85
CA ASP A 251 -5.26 -18.59 -7.03
C ASP A 251 -5.75 -20.03 -6.71
N ARG A 252 -7.05 -20.29 -6.89
CA ARG A 252 -7.65 -21.60 -6.65
C ARG A 252 -7.10 -22.70 -7.55
N ASN A 253 -6.74 -22.36 -8.79
CA ASN A 253 -6.32 -23.36 -9.77
C ASN A 253 -4.87 -23.82 -9.52
N SER A 254 -3.95 -22.87 -9.37
CA SER A 254 -2.53 -23.16 -9.15
C SER A 254 -2.15 -23.25 -7.68
N ARG A 255 -3.03 -22.81 -6.78
CA ARG A 255 -2.83 -22.68 -5.32
C ARG A 255 -1.71 -21.71 -4.94
N LYS A 256 -1.20 -20.91 -5.90
CA LYS A 256 -0.15 -19.92 -5.64
C LYS A 256 -0.67 -18.78 -4.78
N VAL A 257 0.16 -18.34 -3.84
CA VAL A 257 -0.08 -17.11 -3.08
C VAL A 257 0.05 -15.91 -4.01
N LEU A 258 -0.94 -15.03 -3.99
CA LEU A 258 -1.03 -13.83 -4.83
C LEU A 258 -0.90 -12.54 -4.04
N GLY A 259 -1.26 -12.55 -2.76
CA GLY A 259 -1.15 -11.38 -1.93
C GLY A 259 -1.46 -11.62 -0.46
N VAL A 260 -0.96 -10.74 0.39
CA VAL A 260 -1.20 -10.72 1.82
C VAL A 260 -1.33 -9.30 2.33
N GLN A 261 -2.23 -9.09 3.28
CA GLN A 261 -2.27 -7.87 4.09
C GLN A 261 -2.31 -8.28 5.56
N LEU A 262 -1.49 -7.61 6.37
CA LEU A 262 -1.31 -7.89 7.79
C LEU A 262 -1.56 -6.60 8.59
N TRP A 263 -2.31 -6.75 9.68
CA TRP A 263 -2.63 -5.66 10.60
C TRP A 263 -2.42 -6.07 12.05
N SER A 264 -1.58 -5.34 12.78
CA SER A 264 -1.25 -5.69 14.17
C SER A 264 -0.65 -4.52 14.96
N LYS A 265 -0.69 -4.61 16.31
CA LYS A 265 0.20 -3.83 17.18
C LYS A 265 1.63 -4.41 17.25
N HIS A 266 1.81 -5.67 16.87
CA HIS A 266 3.11 -6.28 16.66
C HIS A 266 3.64 -5.83 15.29
N ASP A 267 4.94 -5.61 15.18
CA ASP A 267 5.57 -5.36 13.87
C ASP A 267 5.47 -6.61 12.99
N VAL A 268 4.73 -6.49 11.88
CA VAL A 268 4.48 -7.56 10.90
C VAL A 268 5.16 -7.29 9.55
N SER A 269 6.06 -6.30 9.48
CA SER A 269 6.74 -5.92 8.23
C SER A 269 7.52 -7.08 7.62
N GLN A 270 8.29 -7.82 8.44
CA GLN A 270 9.07 -8.97 8.00
C GLN A 270 8.20 -10.15 7.51
N ALA A 271 6.96 -10.23 7.97
CA ALA A 271 6.01 -11.23 7.48
C ALA A 271 5.57 -10.92 6.03
N ALA A 272 5.36 -9.64 5.69
CA ALA A 272 5.09 -9.24 4.32
C ALA A 272 6.29 -9.51 3.40
N ASP A 273 7.53 -9.27 3.86
CA ASP A 273 8.75 -9.61 3.13
C ASP A 273 8.89 -11.12 2.91
N THR A 274 8.55 -11.93 3.90
CA THR A 274 8.53 -13.41 3.80
C THR A 274 7.56 -13.86 2.70
N ILE A 275 6.35 -13.31 2.68
CA ILE A 275 5.37 -13.63 1.63
C ILE A 275 5.82 -13.08 0.27
N SER A 276 6.44 -11.89 0.21
CA SER A 276 7.02 -11.36 -1.02
C SER A 276 8.04 -12.33 -1.63
N ALA A 277 8.94 -12.85 -0.79
CA ALA A 277 9.92 -13.86 -1.22
C ALA A 277 9.24 -15.16 -1.68
N LEU A 278 8.24 -15.65 -0.93
CA LEU A 278 7.47 -16.84 -1.31
C LEU A 278 6.80 -16.66 -2.68
N MET A 279 6.12 -15.53 -2.90
CA MET A 279 5.47 -15.22 -4.18
C MET A 279 6.47 -15.11 -5.32
N HIS A 280 7.67 -14.58 -5.08
CA HIS A 280 8.73 -14.50 -6.09
C HIS A 280 9.10 -15.89 -6.62
N TYR A 281 9.15 -16.89 -5.76
CA TYR A 281 9.41 -18.30 -6.12
C TYR A 281 8.14 -19.08 -6.46
N HIS A 282 7.00 -18.38 -6.69
CA HIS A 282 5.72 -18.98 -7.03
C HIS A 282 5.18 -19.96 -5.98
N GLY A 283 5.48 -19.70 -4.71
CA GLY A 283 5.07 -20.55 -3.61
C GLY A 283 3.56 -20.62 -3.44
N THR A 284 3.11 -21.77 -2.96
CA THR A 284 1.71 -22.16 -2.83
C THR A 284 1.22 -22.04 -1.39
N ILE A 285 -0.11 -22.09 -1.20
CA ILE A 285 -0.71 -22.20 0.14
C ILE A 285 -0.30 -23.49 0.85
N ASP A 286 -0.01 -24.57 0.10
CA ASP A 286 0.46 -25.84 0.66
C ASP A 286 1.86 -25.70 1.27
N GLU A 287 2.79 -25.07 0.52
CA GLU A 287 4.14 -24.78 1.02
C GLU A 287 4.09 -23.82 2.20
N LEU A 288 3.31 -22.72 2.10
CA LEU A 288 3.14 -21.78 3.19
C LEU A 288 2.63 -22.44 4.48
N SER A 289 1.76 -23.44 4.35
CA SER A 289 1.13 -24.12 5.50
C SER A 289 2.12 -24.90 6.37
N PHE A 290 3.28 -25.32 5.83
CA PHE A 290 4.26 -26.18 6.51
C PHE A 290 5.72 -25.77 6.32
N VAL A 291 6.02 -24.67 5.64
CA VAL A 291 7.40 -24.17 5.55
C VAL A 291 7.97 -23.98 6.95
N ASP A 292 9.22 -24.40 7.14
CA ASP A 292 9.92 -24.29 8.42
C ASP A 292 10.09 -22.81 8.80
N MET A 293 9.59 -22.45 9.96
CA MET A 293 9.67 -21.12 10.54
C MET A 293 10.17 -21.22 11.99
N LEU A 294 10.90 -20.19 12.43
CA LEU A 294 11.42 -20.10 13.75
C LEU A 294 10.31 -20.24 14.82
N PHE A 295 10.56 -21.04 15.83
CA PHE A 295 9.75 -21.08 17.05
C PHE A 295 10.58 -20.83 18.29
N SER A 296 10.13 -19.90 19.08
CA SER A 296 10.42 -19.77 20.52
C SER A 296 9.26 -18.98 21.12
N PRO A 297 8.82 -19.29 22.35
CA PRO A 297 7.68 -18.60 22.98
C PRO A 297 7.82 -17.07 23.06
N ASN A 298 9.04 -16.55 23.02
CA ASN A 298 9.29 -15.11 22.98
C ASN A 298 8.96 -14.48 21.62
N PHE A 299 9.02 -15.23 20.55
CA PHE A 299 8.94 -14.70 19.18
C PHE A 299 7.71 -15.18 18.43
N ASP A 300 7.26 -16.41 18.67
CA ASP A 300 6.23 -17.03 17.84
C ASP A 300 5.49 -18.16 18.59
N GLN A 301 4.53 -18.79 17.88
CA GLN A 301 3.88 -20.04 18.24
C GLN A 301 4.54 -21.21 17.49
N PRO A 302 4.31 -22.49 17.92
CA PRO A 302 4.84 -23.67 17.23
C PRO A 302 4.52 -23.72 15.72
N PHE A 303 3.38 -23.17 15.30
CA PHE A 303 3.10 -22.76 13.94
C PHE A 303 3.02 -21.26 13.90
N ASN A 304 3.85 -20.63 13.07
CA ASN A 304 3.81 -19.20 12.80
C ASN A 304 2.43 -18.83 12.26
N TYR A 305 1.97 -17.60 12.53
CA TYR A 305 0.68 -17.11 12.03
C TYR A 305 0.57 -17.16 10.48
N LEU A 306 1.71 -17.11 9.75
CA LEU A 306 1.74 -17.33 8.30
C LEU A 306 1.47 -18.80 7.95
N ASN A 307 2.03 -19.76 8.70
CA ASN A 307 1.65 -21.17 8.51
C ASN A 307 0.15 -21.37 8.80
N LEU A 308 -0.37 -20.75 9.85
CA LEU A 308 -1.77 -20.91 10.26
C LEU A 308 -2.74 -20.36 9.19
N VAL A 309 -2.47 -19.21 8.59
CA VAL A 309 -3.30 -18.71 7.49
C VAL A 309 -3.17 -19.60 6.25
N GLY A 310 -1.98 -20.13 5.94
CA GLY A 310 -1.77 -21.13 4.88
C GLY A 310 -2.59 -22.41 5.12
N GLN A 311 -2.60 -22.92 6.35
CA GLN A 311 -3.41 -24.08 6.74
C GLN A 311 -4.92 -23.81 6.60
N LEU A 312 -5.38 -22.60 6.92
CA LEU A 312 -6.77 -22.21 6.70
C LEU A 312 -7.11 -22.21 5.21
N ALA A 313 -6.25 -21.68 4.35
CA ALA A 313 -6.44 -21.69 2.90
C ALA A 313 -6.50 -23.11 2.36
N VAL A 314 -5.60 -24.00 2.79
CA VAL A 314 -5.63 -25.44 2.43
C VAL A 314 -6.93 -26.12 2.89
N LYS A 315 -7.40 -25.84 4.11
CA LYS A 315 -8.66 -26.38 4.63
C LYS A 315 -9.87 -25.89 3.81
N GLN A 316 -9.86 -24.62 3.41
CA GLN A 316 -10.91 -24.03 2.57
C GLN A 316 -10.99 -24.72 1.21
N GLU A 317 -9.86 -24.92 0.52
CA GLU A 317 -9.82 -25.59 -0.78
C GLU A 317 -10.14 -27.09 -0.70
N ASN A 318 -9.79 -27.75 0.38
CA ASN A 318 -10.10 -29.18 0.58
C ASN A 318 -11.52 -29.43 1.10
N GLY A 319 -12.35 -28.39 1.25
CA GLY A 319 -13.74 -28.50 1.70
C GLY A 319 -13.91 -28.79 3.21
N TYR A 320 -12.87 -28.63 4.02
CA TYR A 320 -12.94 -28.81 5.48
C TYR A 320 -13.42 -27.54 6.23
N LEU A 321 -13.50 -26.41 5.55
CA LEU A 321 -14.17 -25.20 6.01
C LEU A 321 -15.42 -25.00 5.16
N ARG A 322 -16.59 -25.11 5.76
CA ARG A 322 -17.82 -24.63 5.15
C ARG A 322 -17.81 -23.11 5.25
N THR A 323 -17.85 -22.43 4.11
CA THR A 323 -18.01 -20.97 4.01
C THR A 323 -19.31 -20.51 4.65
#